data_1f1d2b6a2d25f902f6da58d68e5dfd5e
#
_entry.id   1f1d2b6a2d25f902f6da58d68e5dfd5e
#
_cell.length_a   1.000
_cell.length_b   1.000
_cell.length_c   1.000
_cell.angle_alpha   90.00
_cell.angle_beta   90.00
_cell.angle_gamma   90.00
#
_symmetry.space_group_name_H-M   'P 1'
#
loop_
_entity.id
_entity.type
_entity.pdbx_description
1 polymer ?
#
loop_
_entity_poly.entity_id
_entity_poly.type
_entity_poly.pdbx_seq_one_letter_code
_entity_poly.pdbx_strand_id
1 'polypeptide(L)'
;MAPHLGLPVVLTNCSNNYGPWQFPEKLIPVVTLKAAGGESIPLYGDGLNVRDWLYVEDHVDALLLAACNGALGRSYCVGGHGERTNKEVVHAICEQLDQSRPGSAPHANLITPVTDRPGHDRRYAIDPGRISSELGWSPRHNVEQGLSETVRWYLSHQEWCSKVRERAGYNGSRLGIKTTRNSGIQQHF
;
A
#
# COMPACT_ATOMS: atom_id res chain seq x y z
N MET A 1 12.00 -18.97 -21.37
CA MET A 1 13.42 -18.58 -21.51
C MET A 1 14.36 -19.38 -20.61
N ALA A 2 13.96 -19.81 -19.41
CA ALA A 2 14.85 -20.58 -18.52
C ALA A 2 15.45 -21.89 -19.09
N PRO A 3 14.74 -22.70 -19.88
CA PRO A 3 15.28 -24.00 -20.31
C PRO A 3 16.51 -23.93 -21.21
N HIS A 4 16.73 -22.82 -21.91
CA HIS A 4 17.82 -22.71 -22.88
C HIS A 4 19.17 -22.24 -22.27
N LEU A 5 19.14 -21.69 -21.05
CA LEU A 5 20.33 -21.16 -20.38
C LEU A 5 20.75 -21.97 -19.16
N GLY A 6 20.00 -23.00 -18.78
CA GLY A 6 20.29 -23.83 -17.60
C GLY A 6 20.20 -23.09 -16.25
N LEU A 7 19.62 -21.90 -16.23
CA LEU A 7 19.45 -21.12 -15.00
C LEU A 7 18.34 -21.71 -14.14
N PRO A 8 18.60 -22.01 -12.85
CA PRO A 8 17.60 -22.47 -11.90
C PRO A 8 16.72 -21.27 -11.44
N VAL A 9 15.64 -20.99 -12.18
CA VAL A 9 14.79 -19.81 -11.95
C VAL A 9 13.39 -20.25 -11.54
N VAL A 10 12.85 -19.59 -10.51
CA VAL A 10 11.44 -19.59 -10.15
C VAL A 10 10.94 -18.14 -10.23
N LEU A 11 9.77 -17.93 -10.82
CA LEU A 11 9.17 -16.60 -10.94
C LEU A 11 8.04 -16.44 -9.92
N THR A 12 7.92 -15.25 -9.36
CA THR A 12 6.76 -14.89 -8.52
C THR A 12 6.12 -13.62 -9.03
N ASN A 13 4.78 -13.57 -8.98
CA ASN A 13 4.00 -12.37 -9.26
C ASN A 13 3.09 -12.13 -8.06
N CYS A 14 3.17 -10.97 -7.44
CA CYS A 14 2.40 -10.66 -6.25
C CYS A 14 1.30 -9.63 -6.51
N SER A 15 0.30 -9.63 -5.65
CA SER A 15 -0.71 -8.58 -5.57
C SER A 15 -0.19 -7.32 -4.85
N ASN A 16 -1.07 -6.40 -4.44
CA ASN A 16 -0.67 -5.14 -3.81
C ASN A 16 -0.11 -5.35 -2.39
N ASN A 17 1.20 -5.27 -2.26
CA ASN A 17 1.85 -5.37 -0.96
C ASN A 17 1.62 -4.13 -0.10
N TYR A 18 1.45 -4.35 1.20
CA TYR A 18 1.41 -3.30 2.21
C TYR A 18 2.01 -3.80 3.53
N GLY A 19 2.41 -2.88 4.41
CA GLY A 19 3.00 -3.25 5.69
C GLY A 19 4.09 -2.26 6.12
N PRO A 20 4.84 -2.60 7.18
CA PRO A 20 6.01 -1.86 7.63
C PRO A 20 7.03 -1.59 6.52
N TRP A 21 7.76 -0.48 6.66
CA TRP A 21 8.87 -0.09 5.76
C TRP A 21 8.48 0.23 4.31
N GLN A 22 7.18 0.22 3.93
CA GLN A 22 6.78 0.64 2.61
C GLN A 22 7.02 2.14 2.44
N PHE A 23 7.60 2.53 1.29
CA PHE A 23 7.87 3.95 1.01
C PHE A 23 6.59 4.79 1.10
N PRO A 24 6.60 5.92 1.83
CA PRO A 24 5.39 6.67 2.17
C PRO A 24 4.85 7.56 1.03
N GLU A 25 4.75 6.99 -0.18
CA GLU A 25 4.01 7.51 -1.34
C GLU A 25 2.82 6.63 -1.73
N LYS A 26 2.73 5.43 -1.17
CA LYS A 26 1.66 4.47 -1.47
C LYS A 26 0.42 4.78 -0.64
N LEU A 27 -0.74 4.22 -1.04
CA LEU A 27 -2.04 4.55 -0.47
C LEU A 27 -2.06 4.47 1.06
N ILE A 28 -1.75 3.30 1.62
CA ILE A 28 -1.89 3.04 3.07
C ILE A 28 -0.99 3.97 3.90
N PRO A 29 0.33 4.08 3.65
CA PRO A 29 1.16 5.02 4.41
C PRO A 29 0.76 6.48 4.21
N VAL A 30 0.38 6.90 3.00
CA VAL A 30 -0.07 8.28 2.75
C VAL A 30 -1.32 8.62 3.57
N VAL A 31 -2.33 7.74 3.53
CA VAL A 31 -3.58 7.93 4.29
C VAL A 31 -3.28 7.99 5.78
N THR A 32 -2.51 7.03 6.30
CA THR A 32 -2.17 6.97 7.73
C THR A 32 -1.46 8.24 8.21
N LEU A 33 -0.43 8.69 7.49
CA LEU A 33 0.36 9.85 7.89
C LEU A 33 -0.42 11.16 7.76
N LYS A 34 -1.21 11.33 6.69
CA LYS A 34 -2.04 12.51 6.48
C LYS A 34 -3.16 12.60 7.52
N ALA A 35 -3.87 11.50 7.75
CA ALA A 35 -4.90 11.45 8.78
C ALA A 35 -4.31 11.76 10.17
N ALA A 36 -3.19 11.15 10.53
CA ALA A 36 -2.51 11.40 11.79
C ALA A 36 -2.03 12.85 11.97
N GLY A 37 -1.72 13.54 10.87
CA GLY A 37 -1.35 14.97 10.82
C GLY A 37 -2.53 15.93 10.67
N GLY A 38 -3.77 15.46 10.60
CA GLY A 38 -4.96 16.29 10.33
C GLY A 38 -4.98 16.89 8.92
N GLU A 39 -4.25 16.29 7.97
CA GLU A 39 -4.16 16.76 6.60
C GLU A 39 -5.23 16.12 5.71
N SER A 40 -5.59 16.82 4.61
CA SER A 40 -6.51 16.29 3.59
C SER A 40 -6.01 14.96 3.01
N ILE A 41 -6.88 13.94 3.00
CA ILE A 41 -6.63 12.59 2.48
C ILE A 41 -7.15 12.50 1.04
N PRO A 42 -6.30 12.41 0.02
CA PRO A 42 -6.76 12.35 -1.36
C PRO A 42 -7.35 10.96 -1.69
N LEU A 43 -8.59 10.93 -2.16
CA LEU A 43 -9.24 9.74 -2.69
C LEU A 43 -9.46 9.94 -4.20
N TYR A 44 -8.80 9.11 -5.01
CA TYR A 44 -8.86 9.22 -6.47
C TYR A 44 -10.20 8.71 -7.03
N GLY A 45 -10.84 9.52 -7.87
CA GLY A 45 -12.11 9.21 -8.51
C GLY A 45 -13.21 8.92 -7.50
N ASP A 46 -13.95 7.81 -7.72
CA ASP A 46 -14.98 7.31 -6.81
C ASP A 46 -14.45 6.42 -5.67
N GLY A 47 -13.15 6.11 -5.72
CA GLY A 47 -12.50 5.22 -4.75
C GLY A 47 -12.87 3.74 -4.89
N LEU A 48 -13.64 3.35 -5.92
CA LEU A 48 -14.14 1.99 -6.10
C LEU A 48 -13.18 1.06 -6.86
N ASN A 49 -11.94 1.49 -7.08
CA ASN A 49 -10.92 0.63 -7.65
C ASN A 49 -10.57 -0.48 -6.66
N VAL A 50 -10.74 -1.74 -7.09
CA VAL A 50 -10.49 -2.92 -6.26
C VAL A 50 -9.04 -3.36 -6.38
N ARG A 51 -8.44 -3.67 -5.23
CA ARG A 51 -7.09 -4.24 -5.13
C ARG A 51 -7.12 -5.44 -4.21
N ASP A 52 -6.36 -6.46 -4.55
CA ASP A 52 -6.04 -7.55 -3.63
C ASP A 52 -4.84 -7.11 -2.78
N TRP A 53 -5.04 -7.06 -1.46
CA TRP A 53 -4.07 -6.56 -0.49
C TRP A 53 -3.35 -7.72 0.19
N LEU A 54 -2.02 -7.74 0.07
CA LEU A 54 -1.15 -8.77 0.61
C LEU A 54 -0.22 -8.17 1.65
N TYR A 55 -0.29 -8.66 2.89
CA TYR A 55 0.60 -8.22 3.95
C TYR A 55 2.05 -8.61 3.64
N VAL A 56 2.99 -7.71 3.88
CA VAL A 56 4.37 -7.86 3.39
C VAL A 56 5.09 -9.09 3.97
N GLU A 57 4.83 -9.45 5.21
CA GLU A 57 5.45 -10.64 5.84
C GLU A 57 4.94 -11.94 5.22
N ASP A 58 3.65 -12.01 4.89
CA ASP A 58 3.10 -13.16 4.16
C ASP A 58 3.71 -13.29 2.76
N HIS A 59 3.97 -12.15 2.11
CA HIS A 59 4.68 -12.17 0.82
C HIS A 59 6.12 -12.67 0.97
N VAL A 60 6.85 -12.23 2.00
CA VAL A 60 8.22 -12.70 2.27
C VAL A 60 8.23 -14.21 2.51
N ASP A 61 7.29 -14.74 3.29
CA ASP A 61 7.15 -16.18 3.51
C ASP A 61 6.91 -16.93 2.18
N ALA A 62 6.04 -16.40 1.31
CA ALA A 62 5.81 -16.98 -0.02
C ALA A 62 7.08 -16.99 -0.87
N LEU A 63 7.86 -15.89 -0.86
CA LEU A 63 9.12 -15.78 -1.59
C LEU A 63 10.15 -16.80 -1.11
N LEU A 64 10.33 -16.94 0.20
CA LEU A 64 11.24 -17.91 0.79
C LEU A 64 10.82 -19.35 0.45
N LEU A 65 9.53 -19.64 0.56
CA LEU A 65 9.00 -20.95 0.23
C LEU A 65 9.18 -21.29 -1.26
N ALA A 66 8.89 -20.33 -2.15
CA ALA A 66 9.10 -20.51 -3.58
C ALA A 66 10.59 -20.67 -3.94
N ALA A 67 11.47 -19.95 -3.28
CA ALA A 67 12.91 -20.08 -3.51
C ALA A 67 13.48 -21.43 -3.07
N CYS A 68 12.97 -21.98 -1.94
CA CYS A 68 13.46 -23.24 -1.39
C CYS A 68 12.81 -24.48 -2.04
N ASN A 69 11.52 -24.42 -2.35
CA ASN A 69 10.71 -25.58 -2.68
C ASN A 69 10.02 -25.46 -4.06
N GLY A 70 10.09 -24.29 -4.71
CA GLY A 70 9.46 -24.07 -6.01
C GLY A 70 10.08 -24.88 -7.13
N ALA A 71 9.25 -25.39 -8.02
CA ALA A 71 9.71 -26.13 -9.18
C ALA A 71 10.40 -25.18 -10.18
N LEU A 72 11.59 -25.55 -10.65
CA LEU A 72 12.36 -24.73 -11.60
C LEU A 72 11.58 -24.48 -12.89
N GLY A 73 11.62 -23.24 -13.36
CA GLY A 73 10.90 -22.78 -14.55
C GLY A 73 9.42 -22.47 -14.29
N ARG A 74 8.92 -22.68 -13.07
CA ARG A 74 7.53 -22.35 -12.68
C ARG A 74 7.36 -20.86 -12.33
N SER A 75 6.10 -20.41 -12.51
CA SER A 75 5.65 -19.12 -12.06
C SER A 75 4.55 -19.32 -11.00
N TYR A 76 4.71 -18.67 -9.86
CA TYR A 76 3.76 -18.67 -8.74
C TYR A 76 3.16 -17.27 -8.55
N CYS A 77 1.84 -17.21 -8.57
CA CYS A 77 1.10 -16.01 -8.16
C CYS A 77 0.92 -16.00 -6.65
N VAL A 78 1.11 -14.84 -6.03
CA VAL A 78 1.03 -14.65 -4.57
C VAL A 78 0.00 -13.57 -4.29
N GLY A 79 -1.19 -13.97 -3.85
CA GLY A 79 -2.32 -13.08 -3.54
C GLY A 79 -2.75 -13.16 -2.08
N GLY A 80 -3.31 -12.07 -1.57
CA GLY A 80 -3.71 -11.96 -0.17
C GLY A 80 -5.11 -12.46 0.14
N HIS A 81 -5.91 -12.82 -0.88
CA HIS A 81 -7.37 -13.02 -0.74
C HIS A 81 -8.08 -11.85 -0.05
N GLY A 82 -7.49 -10.67 -0.15
CA GLY A 82 -7.86 -9.46 0.57
C GLY A 82 -8.44 -8.38 -0.34
N GLU A 83 -9.34 -8.74 -1.27
CA GLU A 83 -9.92 -7.75 -2.19
C GLU A 83 -10.73 -6.71 -1.42
N ARG A 84 -10.32 -5.45 -1.54
CA ARG A 84 -11.02 -4.27 -1.01
C ARG A 84 -10.92 -3.12 -2.00
N THR A 85 -11.93 -2.27 -2.02
CA THR A 85 -11.84 -0.99 -2.72
C THR A 85 -10.89 -0.05 -2.01
N ASN A 86 -10.29 0.89 -2.74
CA ASN A 86 -9.48 1.95 -2.12
C ASN A 86 -10.27 2.72 -1.06
N LYS A 87 -11.56 2.97 -1.29
CA LYS A 87 -12.46 3.64 -0.36
C LYS A 87 -12.60 2.87 0.96
N GLU A 88 -12.86 1.56 0.90
CA GLU A 88 -12.95 0.71 2.09
C GLU A 88 -11.66 0.74 2.90
N VAL A 89 -10.50 0.64 2.24
CA VAL A 89 -9.20 0.70 2.93
C VAL A 89 -8.97 2.06 3.59
N VAL A 90 -9.30 3.16 2.91
CA VAL A 90 -9.17 4.52 3.47
C VAL A 90 -10.07 4.70 4.70
N HIS A 91 -11.32 4.26 4.64
CA HIS A 91 -12.24 4.33 5.78
C HIS A 91 -11.76 3.45 6.94
N ALA A 92 -11.32 2.21 6.69
CA ALA A 92 -10.78 1.33 7.73
C ALA A 92 -9.58 1.95 8.47
N ILE A 93 -8.68 2.64 7.76
CA ILE A 93 -7.57 3.37 8.38
C ILE A 93 -8.08 4.53 9.25
N CYS A 94 -9.05 5.31 8.76
CA CYS A 94 -9.66 6.40 9.53
C CYS A 94 -10.31 5.89 10.81
N GLU A 95 -11.07 4.80 10.76
CA GLU A 95 -11.71 4.17 11.91
C GLU A 95 -10.69 3.70 12.98
N GLN A 96 -9.58 3.12 12.54
CA GLN A 96 -8.50 2.72 13.47
C GLN A 96 -7.83 3.93 14.14
N LEU A 97 -7.67 5.03 13.40
CA LEU A 97 -7.16 6.28 13.96
C LEU A 97 -8.15 6.92 14.94
N ASP A 98 -9.45 6.88 14.64
CA ASP A 98 -10.50 7.36 15.54
C ASP A 98 -10.49 6.61 16.88
N GLN A 99 -10.26 5.29 16.85
CA GLN A 99 -10.12 4.49 18.06
C GLN A 99 -8.86 4.81 18.86
N SER A 100 -7.74 5.08 18.18
CA SER A 100 -6.46 5.35 18.82
C SER A 100 -6.28 6.83 19.21
N ARG A 101 -7.01 7.76 18.57
CA ARG A 101 -6.93 9.23 18.76
C ARG A 101 -8.32 9.87 18.75
N PRO A 102 -9.19 9.58 19.71
CA PRO A 102 -10.60 10.00 19.69
C PRO A 102 -10.79 11.52 19.69
N GLY A 103 -9.84 12.29 20.23
CA GLY A 103 -9.90 13.76 20.24
C GLY A 103 -9.79 14.41 18.86
N SER A 104 -9.36 13.68 17.83
CA SER A 104 -9.22 14.16 16.45
C SER A 104 -10.27 13.59 15.51
N ALA A 105 -11.17 12.75 16.02
CA ALA A 105 -12.19 12.06 15.24
C ALA A 105 -13.32 13.03 14.78
N PRO A 106 -14.05 12.71 13.67
CA PRO A 106 -13.79 11.58 12.80
C PRO A 106 -12.78 11.93 11.69
N HIS A 107 -11.72 11.13 11.58
CA HIS A 107 -10.70 11.30 10.55
C HIS A 107 -11.24 11.14 9.12
N ALA A 108 -12.37 10.46 8.94
CA ALA A 108 -13.06 10.35 7.65
C ALA A 108 -13.46 11.71 7.06
N ASN A 109 -13.64 12.76 7.87
CA ASN A 109 -13.92 14.12 7.41
C ASN A 109 -12.75 14.75 6.63
N LEU A 110 -11.56 14.19 6.74
CA LEU A 110 -10.36 14.63 6.01
C LEU A 110 -10.32 14.09 4.58
N ILE A 111 -11.19 13.14 4.21
CA ILE A 111 -11.21 12.52 2.88
C ILE A 111 -11.67 13.55 1.85
N THR A 112 -10.83 13.78 0.84
CA THR A 112 -11.10 14.74 -0.23
C THR A 112 -11.04 14.02 -1.58
N PRO A 113 -12.14 13.98 -2.34
CA PRO A 113 -12.11 13.45 -3.71
C PRO A 113 -11.15 14.25 -4.60
N VAL A 114 -10.33 13.56 -5.38
CA VAL A 114 -9.45 14.17 -6.36
C VAL A 114 -9.66 13.50 -7.72
N THR A 115 -9.28 14.21 -8.79
CA THR A 115 -9.42 13.68 -10.16
C THR A 115 -8.67 12.36 -10.29
N ASP A 116 -9.32 11.37 -10.88
CA ASP A 116 -8.70 10.07 -11.11
C ASP A 116 -7.56 10.17 -12.14
N ARG A 117 -6.61 9.27 -12.04
CA ARG A 117 -5.49 9.22 -12.97
C ARG A 117 -5.90 8.51 -14.26
N PRO A 118 -5.40 8.93 -15.44
CA PRO A 118 -5.63 8.23 -16.70
C PRO A 118 -5.16 6.76 -16.61
N GLY A 119 -5.97 5.83 -17.12
CA GLY A 119 -5.63 4.41 -17.16
C GLY A 119 -5.61 3.72 -15.78
N HIS A 120 -6.39 4.22 -14.83
CA HIS A 120 -6.48 3.61 -13.50
C HIS A 120 -7.28 2.30 -13.56
N ASP A 121 -6.61 1.16 -13.39
CA ASP A 121 -7.24 -0.15 -13.41
C ASP A 121 -8.41 -0.25 -12.43
N ARG A 122 -9.57 -0.68 -12.91
CA ARG A 122 -10.76 -0.85 -12.07
C ARG A 122 -10.60 -1.96 -11.05
N ARG A 123 -9.99 -3.07 -11.44
CA ARG A 123 -9.71 -4.20 -10.55
C ARG A 123 -8.36 -4.82 -10.87
N TYR A 124 -7.59 -5.07 -9.83
CA TYR A 124 -6.34 -5.81 -9.88
C TYR A 124 -6.34 -6.84 -8.75
N ALA A 125 -6.44 -8.12 -9.12
CA ALA A 125 -6.41 -9.25 -8.21
C ALA A 125 -5.68 -10.43 -8.89
N ILE A 126 -5.20 -11.36 -8.08
CA ILE A 126 -4.40 -12.48 -8.56
C ILE A 126 -4.88 -13.76 -7.88
N ASP A 127 -4.83 -14.89 -8.61
CA ASP A 127 -5.17 -16.20 -8.08
C ASP A 127 -3.92 -16.93 -7.57
N PRO A 128 -3.78 -17.14 -6.24
CA PRO A 128 -2.67 -17.86 -5.63
C PRO A 128 -2.87 -19.40 -5.61
N GLY A 129 -3.86 -19.94 -6.30
CA GLY A 129 -4.20 -21.37 -6.23
C GLY A 129 -3.04 -22.32 -6.48
N ARG A 130 -2.09 -21.96 -7.37
CA ARG A 130 -0.92 -22.79 -7.63
C ARG A 130 0.05 -22.84 -6.47
N ILE A 131 0.43 -21.71 -5.86
CA ILE A 131 1.35 -21.69 -4.73
C ILE A 131 0.74 -22.41 -3.54
N SER A 132 -0.57 -22.26 -3.36
CA SER A 132 -1.31 -22.97 -2.31
C SER A 132 -1.29 -24.48 -2.51
N SER A 133 -1.62 -24.97 -3.71
CA SER A 133 -1.72 -26.41 -3.99
C SER A 133 -0.36 -27.11 -4.10
N GLU A 134 0.65 -26.47 -4.69
CA GLU A 134 1.97 -27.08 -4.90
C GLU A 134 2.90 -26.90 -3.70
N LEU A 135 2.83 -25.79 -2.98
CA LEU A 135 3.75 -25.44 -1.90
C LEU A 135 3.09 -25.33 -0.52
N GLY A 136 1.75 -25.46 -0.43
CA GLY A 136 1.01 -25.39 0.82
C GLY A 136 0.96 -23.97 1.43
N TRP A 137 1.27 -22.94 0.67
CA TRP A 137 1.26 -21.56 1.16
C TRP A 137 -0.15 -20.98 1.21
N SER A 138 -0.42 -20.21 2.27
CA SER A 138 -1.59 -19.33 2.37
C SER A 138 -1.23 -18.11 3.22
N PRO A 139 -1.87 -16.93 2.99
CA PRO A 139 -1.63 -15.77 3.83
C PRO A 139 -2.10 -16.05 5.27
N ARG A 140 -1.34 -15.57 6.26
CA ARG A 140 -1.66 -15.71 7.70
C ARG A 140 -2.44 -14.52 8.23
N HIS A 141 -2.27 -13.35 7.58
CA HIS A 141 -2.95 -12.12 7.97
C HIS A 141 -4.16 -11.86 7.09
N ASN A 142 -5.29 -11.56 7.69
CA ASN A 142 -6.38 -10.91 6.97
C ASN A 142 -6.09 -9.40 6.84
N VAL A 143 -6.87 -8.70 6.00
CA VAL A 143 -6.65 -7.28 5.71
C VAL A 143 -6.77 -6.42 6.96
N GLU A 144 -7.72 -6.72 7.83
CA GLU A 144 -8.00 -5.97 9.06
C GLU A 144 -6.84 -6.04 10.05
N GLN A 145 -6.28 -7.23 10.25
CA GLN A 145 -5.10 -7.44 11.10
C GLN A 145 -3.87 -6.72 10.55
N GLY A 146 -3.55 -6.97 9.27
CA GLY A 146 -2.40 -6.34 8.64
C GLY A 146 -2.49 -4.81 8.57
N LEU A 147 -3.70 -4.24 8.34
CA LEU A 147 -3.92 -2.80 8.40
C LEU A 147 -3.66 -2.25 9.81
N SER A 148 -4.16 -2.92 10.85
CA SER A 148 -3.96 -2.50 12.24
C SER A 148 -2.47 -2.45 12.60
N GLU A 149 -1.73 -3.49 12.24
CA GLU A 149 -0.28 -3.54 12.47
C GLU A 149 0.45 -2.45 11.67
N THR A 150 0.07 -2.25 10.41
CA THR A 150 0.66 -1.25 9.54
C THR A 150 0.42 0.17 10.08
N VAL A 151 -0.82 0.52 10.43
CA VAL A 151 -1.16 1.84 10.98
C VAL A 151 -0.36 2.09 12.26
N ARG A 152 -0.33 1.13 13.19
CA ARG A 152 0.44 1.24 14.43
C ARG A 152 1.92 1.45 14.16
N TRP A 153 2.47 0.74 13.18
CA TRP A 153 3.87 0.89 12.79
C TRP A 153 4.18 2.30 12.28
N TYR A 154 3.38 2.86 11.36
CA TYR A 154 3.61 4.22 10.85
C TYR A 154 3.46 5.29 11.92
N LEU A 155 2.54 5.12 12.87
CA LEU A 155 2.36 6.05 13.99
C LEU A 155 3.59 6.08 14.91
N SER A 156 4.27 4.95 15.08
CA SER A 156 5.48 4.85 15.91
C SER A 156 6.79 5.15 15.17
N HIS A 157 6.79 5.24 13.82
CA HIS A 157 7.99 5.43 13.00
C HIS A 157 7.95 6.69 12.12
N GLN A 158 7.33 7.77 12.62
CA GLN A 158 7.16 9.01 11.86
C GLN A 158 8.50 9.66 11.48
N GLU A 159 9.50 9.58 12.35
CA GLU A 159 10.85 10.08 12.08
C GLU A 159 11.50 9.35 10.87
N TRP A 160 11.36 8.03 10.79
CA TRP A 160 11.81 7.27 9.64
C TRP A 160 11.10 7.73 8.36
N CYS A 161 9.79 7.88 8.41
CA CYS A 161 8.98 8.34 7.27
C CYS A 161 9.44 9.70 6.76
N SER A 162 9.75 10.63 7.66
CA SER A 162 10.23 11.97 7.32
C SER A 162 11.61 11.90 6.65
N LYS A 163 12.55 11.18 7.25
CA LYS A 163 13.91 11.00 6.71
C LYS A 163 13.92 10.37 5.32
N VAL A 164 13.09 9.35 5.11
CA VAL A 164 13.01 8.64 3.82
C VAL A 164 12.42 9.55 2.74
N ARG A 165 11.36 10.31 3.05
CA ARG A 165 10.77 11.28 2.13
C ARG A 165 11.75 12.39 1.76
N GLU A 166 12.45 12.94 2.74
CA GLU A 166 13.47 13.98 2.55
C GLU A 166 14.59 13.49 1.62
N ARG A 167 15.16 12.32 1.89
CA ARG A 167 16.22 11.73 1.06
C ARG A 167 15.79 11.48 -0.38
N ALA A 168 14.52 11.11 -0.59
CA ALA A 168 13.96 10.87 -1.91
C ALA A 168 13.50 12.14 -2.63
N GLY A 169 13.58 13.32 -1.99
CA GLY A 169 13.01 14.56 -2.52
C GLY A 169 11.50 14.49 -2.74
N TYR A 170 10.80 13.62 -2.01
CA TYR A 170 9.37 13.40 -2.19
C TYR A 170 8.55 14.45 -1.46
N ASN A 171 7.86 15.29 -2.23
CA ASN A 171 7.05 16.41 -1.75
C ASN A 171 5.52 16.18 -1.88
N GLY A 172 5.08 14.98 -2.24
CA GLY A 172 3.66 14.66 -2.43
C GLY A 172 3.06 15.18 -3.73
N SER A 173 3.83 15.75 -4.66
CA SER A 173 3.33 16.35 -5.91
C SER A 173 2.54 15.39 -6.82
N ARG A 174 2.70 14.08 -6.65
CA ARG A 174 1.97 13.05 -7.40
C ARG A 174 0.58 12.74 -6.85
N LEU A 175 0.16 13.37 -5.75
CA LEU A 175 -1.12 13.07 -5.10
C LEU A 175 -2.31 13.84 -5.69
N GLY A 176 -2.14 14.51 -6.83
CA GLY A 176 -3.23 15.28 -7.47
C GLY A 176 -3.70 16.50 -6.69
N ILE A 177 -3.10 16.78 -5.54
CA ILE A 177 -3.39 17.98 -4.73
C ILE A 177 -2.55 19.12 -5.31
N LYS A 178 -3.22 20.15 -5.86
CA LYS A 178 -2.55 21.39 -6.25
C LYS A 178 -1.99 22.05 -4.99
N THR A 179 -0.67 22.01 -4.81
CA THR A 179 0.00 22.83 -3.81
C THR A 179 -0.14 24.28 -4.24
N THR A 180 -0.96 25.06 -3.56
CA THR A 180 -0.96 26.52 -3.70
C THR A 180 0.43 27.00 -3.26
N ARG A 181 1.30 27.30 -4.24
CA ARG A 181 2.52 28.04 -3.94
C ARG A 181 2.07 29.42 -3.48
N ASN A 182 2.33 29.73 -2.21
CA ASN A 182 2.34 31.10 -1.74
C ASN A 182 3.43 31.84 -2.54
N SER A 183 3.05 32.50 -3.61
CA SER A 183 3.87 33.50 -4.28
C SER A 183 3.94 34.72 -3.38
N GLY A 184 4.85 34.66 -2.41
CA GLY A 184 5.28 35.84 -1.67
C GLY A 184 5.88 36.81 -2.66
N ILE A 185 5.18 37.91 -2.90
CA ILE A 185 5.64 39.05 -3.67
C ILE A 185 6.84 39.64 -2.89
N GLN A 186 8.05 39.47 -3.39
CA GLN A 186 9.16 40.34 -3.05
C GLN A 186 9.10 41.53 -3.99
N GLN A 187 8.57 42.63 -3.49
CA GLN A 187 8.82 43.95 -4.10
C GLN A 187 10.25 44.36 -3.71
N HIS A 188 11.06 44.57 -4.68
CA HIS A 188 12.35 45.23 -4.55
C HIS A 188 12.18 46.74 -4.78
N PHE A 189 12.71 47.47 -3.85
CA PHE A 189 13.26 48.81 -4.03
C PHE A 189 14.73 48.71 -4.47
#